data_be233d71289266d7be8aa8003c96ac31
#
_entry.id   be233d71289266d7be8aa8003c96ac31
#
_cell.length_a   1.000
_cell.length_b   1.000
_cell.length_c   1.000
_cell.angle_alpha   90.00
_cell.angle_beta   90.00
_cell.angle_gamma   90.00
#
_symmetry.space_group_name_H-M   'P 1'
#
loop_
_entity.id
_entity.type
_entity.pdbx_description
1 polymer ?
#
loop_
_entity_poly.entity_id
_entity_poly.type
_entity_poly.pdbx_seq_one_letter_code
_entity_poly.pdbx_strand_id
1 'polypeptide(L)'
;MEDLSRYYTLLRDPARRKIIEILGAQEKIGFKELRETLGLGVGTVYYHLDMLSDFLTQDKQRKYRLNDRGKMLHRILKEGNVPPTLEISEAFSHRLAKWLFLSPVFAKTVKPLRFLPVSIGLLLLGALGSAYAKLDPALFFYFQYPTYSFTSIATLYIFNWIGLFLFAEFFTYLLYRRVGNDLQLFTCLGLAAFPTAIFPYIYLFIPEAISQYIWFILVIWSLLLVSAAFCFGKGIRLDKAIVVSLTAMYLNIALLFMLGRFT
;
A
#
# COMPACT_ATOMS: atom_id res chain seq x y z
N MET A 1 -33.68 2.66 -2.60
CA MET A 1 -33.27 1.46 -1.84
C MET A 1 -31.80 1.11 -2.02
N GLU A 2 -31.16 1.47 -3.12
CA GLU A 2 -29.73 1.23 -3.40
C GLU A 2 -28.78 1.93 -2.41
N ASP A 3 -29.10 3.12 -1.98
CA ASP A 3 -28.26 3.91 -1.08
C ASP A 3 -28.10 3.31 0.33
N LEU A 4 -29.16 2.73 0.89
CA LEU A 4 -29.11 2.16 2.24
C LEU A 4 -28.18 0.94 2.34
N SER A 5 -28.17 0.07 1.34
CA SER A 5 -27.30 -1.12 1.33
C SER A 5 -25.81 -0.73 1.27
N ARG A 6 -25.48 0.35 0.56
CA ARG A 6 -24.13 0.89 0.47
C ARG A 6 -23.66 1.48 1.82
N TYR A 7 -24.55 2.13 2.57
CA TYR A 7 -24.25 2.68 3.88
C TYR A 7 -23.98 1.57 4.92
N TYR A 8 -24.74 0.51 4.89
CA TYR A 8 -24.53 -0.63 5.77
C TYR A 8 -23.21 -1.35 5.48
N THR A 9 -22.84 -1.50 4.20
CA THR A 9 -21.56 -2.10 3.81
C THR A 9 -20.38 -1.26 4.32
N LEU A 10 -20.49 0.07 4.28
CA LEU A 10 -19.48 0.99 4.83
C LEU A 10 -19.32 0.84 6.34
N LEU A 11 -20.42 0.68 7.08
CA LEU A 11 -20.42 0.56 8.53
C LEU A 11 -20.11 -0.84 9.07
N ARG A 12 -19.95 -1.82 8.21
CA ARG A 12 -19.53 -3.18 8.61
C ARG A 12 -18.12 -3.20 9.18
N ASP A 13 -17.26 -2.28 8.74
CA ASP A 13 -15.92 -2.13 9.28
C ASP A 13 -15.98 -1.43 10.64
N PRO A 14 -15.46 -2.07 11.72
CA PRO A 14 -15.55 -1.53 13.07
C PRO A 14 -14.81 -0.20 13.24
N ALA A 15 -13.72 0.03 12.49
CA ALA A 15 -12.98 1.29 12.55
C ALA A 15 -13.82 2.43 11.95
N ARG A 16 -14.49 2.19 10.81
CA ARG A 16 -15.37 3.19 10.18
C ARG A 16 -16.58 3.52 11.04
N ARG A 17 -17.19 2.50 11.67
CA ARG A 17 -18.27 2.70 12.64
C ARG A 17 -17.80 3.59 13.79
N LYS A 18 -16.65 3.27 14.38
CA LYS A 18 -16.08 4.04 15.49
C LYS A 18 -15.73 5.48 15.09
N ILE A 19 -15.29 5.72 13.85
CA ILE A 19 -15.08 7.08 13.31
C ILE A 19 -16.38 7.87 13.29
N ILE A 20 -17.48 7.29 12.79
CA ILE A 20 -18.79 7.96 12.74
C ILE A 20 -19.32 8.21 14.15
N GLU A 21 -19.15 7.27 15.09
CA GLU A 21 -19.54 7.44 16.50
C GLU A 21 -18.77 8.56 17.17
N ILE A 22 -17.44 8.60 17.02
CA ILE A 22 -16.59 9.66 17.58
C ILE A 22 -16.99 11.04 17.03
N LEU A 23 -17.15 11.14 15.70
CA LEU A 23 -17.53 12.39 15.03
C LEU A 23 -18.97 12.78 15.28
N GLY A 24 -19.83 11.84 15.67
CA GLY A 24 -21.20 12.11 16.09
C GLY A 24 -21.32 12.58 17.54
N ALA A 25 -20.37 12.16 18.39
CA ALA A 25 -20.28 12.59 19.78
C ALA A 25 -19.55 13.95 19.94
N GLN A 26 -18.59 14.21 19.06
CA GLN A 26 -17.80 15.44 19.01
C GLN A 26 -18.12 16.19 17.72
N GLU A 27 -18.49 17.47 17.81
CA GLU A 27 -18.82 18.25 16.61
C GLU A 27 -17.68 18.33 15.60
N LYS A 28 -16.43 18.36 16.11
CA LYS A 28 -15.21 18.47 15.29
C LYS A 28 -14.04 17.79 15.99
N ILE A 29 -13.25 17.04 15.24
CA ILE A 29 -12.04 16.39 15.74
C ILE A 29 -10.85 16.57 14.79
N GLY A 30 -9.65 16.77 15.35
CA GLY A 30 -8.42 16.83 14.58
C GLY A 30 -7.93 15.43 14.19
N PHE A 31 -7.16 15.34 13.08
CA PHE A 31 -6.62 14.06 12.63
C PHE A 31 -5.78 13.35 13.70
N LYS A 32 -4.94 14.10 14.43
CA LYS A 32 -4.05 13.54 15.46
C LYS A 32 -4.85 12.89 16.58
N GLU A 33 -5.84 13.60 17.09
CA GLU A 33 -6.72 13.15 18.15
C GLU A 33 -7.57 11.94 17.72
N LEU A 34 -8.14 12.00 16.51
CA LEU A 34 -8.88 10.88 15.92
C LEU A 34 -8.00 9.61 15.81
N ARG A 35 -6.77 9.76 15.35
CA ARG A 35 -5.80 8.66 15.25
C ARG A 35 -5.50 8.04 16.62
N GLU A 36 -5.25 8.89 17.62
CA GLU A 36 -4.92 8.46 18.99
C GLU A 36 -6.12 7.71 19.61
N THR A 37 -7.32 8.23 19.44
CA THR A 37 -8.56 7.59 19.94
C THR A 37 -8.85 6.26 19.27
N LEU A 38 -8.52 6.12 17.98
CA LEU A 38 -8.70 4.88 17.22
C LEU A 38 -7.59 3.85 17.49
N GLY A 39 -6.40 4.29 17.92
CA GLY A 39 -5.23 3.43 18.07
C GLY A 39 -4.71 2.86 16.76
N LEU A 40 -5.00 3.54 15.63
CA LEU A 40 -4.67 3.08 14.29
C LEU A 40 -3.49 3.86 13.70
N GLY A 41 -2.82 3.27 12.72
CA GLY A 41 -1.76 3.92 11.97
C GLY A 41 -2.28 5.05 11.07
N VAL A 42 -1.40 5.99 10.75
CA VAL A 42 -1.71 7.16 9.93
C VAL A 42 -2.35 6.78 8.60
N GLY A 43 -1.74 5.82 7.87
CA GLY A 43 -2.27 5.36 6.57
C GLY A 43 -3.63 4.68 6.69
N THR A 44 -3.83 3.90 7.75
CA THR A 44 -5.10 3.21 8.01
C THR A 44 -6.22 4.20 8.29
N VAL A 45 -5.95 5.23 9.11
CA VAL A 45 -6.94 6.28 9.39
C VAL A 45 -7.28 7.07 8.11
N TYR A 46 -6.28 7.43 7.30
CA TYR A 46 -6.54 8.10 6.01
C TYR A 46 -7.37 7.23 5.08
N TYR A 47 -7.08 5.94 4.99
CA TYR A 47 -7.87 5.00 4.19
C TYR A 47 -9.35 4.97 4.62
N HIS A 48 -9.61 4.89 5.93
CA HIS A 48 -10.99 4.90 6.44
C HIS A 48 -11.68 6.24 6.25
N LEU A 49 -10.97 7.37 6.43
CA LEU A 49 -11.50 8.70 6.18
C LEU A 49 -11.83 8.93 4.69
N ASP A 50 -11.01 8.40 3.79
CA ASP A 50 -11.26 8.47 2.34
C ASP A 50 -12.49 7.67 1.95
N MET A 51 -12.64 6.46 2.51
CA MET A 51 -13.85 5.64 2.32
C MET A 51 -15.13 6.27 2.90
N LEU A 52 -14.98 7.18 3.86
CA LEU A 52 -16.07 7.93 4.47
C LEU A 52 -16.19 9.35 3.91
N SER A 53 -15.51 9.69 2.83
CA SER A 53 -15.46 11.05 2.26
C SER A 53 -16.84 11.65 1.95
N ASP A 54 -17.80 10.81 1.52
CA ASP A 54 -19.18 11.23 1.24
C ASP A 54 -19.97 11.65 2.49
N PHE A 55 -19.49 11.31 3.69
CA PHE A 55 -20.14 11.54 4.99
C PHE A 55 -19.43 12.58 5.85
N LEU A 56 -18.22 12.95 5.44
CA LEU A 56 -17.33 13.82 6.18
C LEU A 56 -17.07 15.12 5.44
N THR A 57 -16.87 16.19 6.19
CA THR A 57 -16.31 17.43 5.68
C THR A 57 -15.12 17.85 6.53
N GLN A 58 -14.16 18.52 5.92
CA GLN A 58 -13.02 19.08 6.61
C GLN A 58 -13.13 20.61 6.63
N ASP A 59 -12.99 21.22 7.81
CA ASP A 59 -13.03 22.67 7.93
C ASP A 59 -11.68 23.32 7.55
N LYS A 60 -11.63 24.67 7.57
CA LYS A 60 -10.42 25.45 7.26
C LYS A 60 -9.25 25.13 8.21
N GLN A 61 -9.53 24.64 9.42
CA GLN A 61 -8.54 24.24 10.43
C GLN A 61 -8.11 22.77 10.28
N ARG A 62 -8.52 22.11 9.20
CA ARG A 62 -8.26 20.67 8.93
C ARG A 62 -8.87 19.73 9.96
N LYS A 63 -9.92 20.16 10.66
CA LYS A 63 -10.72 19.28 11.54
C LYS A 63 -11.82 18.61 10.73
N TYR A 64 -12.07 17.34 11.04
CA TYR A 64 -13.16 16.56 10.45
C TYR A 64 -14.46 16.74 11.22
N ARG A 65 -15.56 16.76 10.50
CA ARG A 65 -16.93 16.78 11.04
C ARG A 65 -17.85 15.97 10.13
N LEU A 66 -18.98 15.52 10.68
CA LEU A 66 -20.03 14.90 9.88
C LEU A 66 -20.76 15.95 9.05
N ASN A 67 -21.00 15.64 7.78
CA ASN A 67 -21.97 16.37 6.97
C ASN A 67 -23.39 15.86 7.26
N ASP A 68 -24.42 16.37 6.57
CA ASP A 68 -25.81 15.99 6.86
C ASP A 68 -26.09 14.51 6.60
N ARG A 69 -25.44 13.89 5.60
CA ARG A 69 -25.49 12.44 5.37
C ARG A 69 -24.80 11.67 6.50
N GLY A 70 -23.69 12.15 6.98
CA GLY A 70 -22.96 11.56 8.11
C GLY A 70 -23.74 11.65 9.43
N LYS A 71 -24.44 12.76 9.68
CA LYS A 71 -25.33 12.92 10.83
C LYS A 71 -26.52 11.96 10.77
N MET A 72 -27.11 11.78 9.59
CA MET A 72 -28.17 10.79 9.37
C MET A 72 -27.65 9.38 9.67
N LEU A 73 -26.47 9.03 9.17
CA LEU A 73 -25.83 7.75 9.39
C LEU A 73 -25.53 7.50 10.88
N HIS A 74 -25.05 8.51 11.61
CA HIS A 74 -24.84 8.45 13.06
C HIS A 74 -26.15 8.21 13.82
N ARG A 75 -27.27 8.85 13.40
CA ARG A 75 -28.58 8.64 13.99
C ARG A 75 -29.07 7.20 13.83
N ILE A 76 -28.92 6.65 12.62
CA ILE A 76 -29.27 5.24 12.31
C ILE A 76 -28.46 4.28 13.19
N LEU A 77 -27.17 4.56 13.41
CA LEU A 77 -26.32 3.77 14.30
C LEU A 77 -26.78 3.82 15.76
N LYS A 78 -27.22 5.00 16.23
CA LYS A 78 -27.66 5.22 17.61
C LYS A 78 -29.03 4.62 17.90
N GLU A 79 -29.93 4.63 16.93
CA GLU A 79 -31.31 4.10 17.07
C GLU A 79 -31.36 2.57 16.99
N GLY A 80 -30.22 1.91 16.75
CA GLY A 80 -30.13 0.45 16.76
C GLY A 80 -30.87 -0.26 15.61
N ASN A 81 -31.46 0.49 14.68
CA ASN A 81 -32.15 -0.01 13.49
C ASN A 81 -31.18 -0.47 12.38
N VAL A 82 -30.02 -0.97 12.77
CA VAL A 82 -29.15 -1.71 11.85
C VAL A 82 -29.80 -3.07 11.69
N PRO A 83 -30.37 -3.43 10.52
CA PRO A 83 -30.94 -4.75 10.34
C PRO A 83 -29.88 -5.80 10.69
N PRO A 84 -30.20 -6.78 11.57
CA PRO A 84 -29.32 -7.89 11.78
C PRO A 84 -29.22 -8.65 10.44
N THR A 85 -28.00 -8.82 9.95
CA THR A 85 -27.69 -9.71 8.85
C THR A 85 -28.38 -9.42 7.51
N LEU A 86 -27.96 -8.38 6.82
CA LEU A 86 -27.69 -8.55 5.42
C LEU A 86 -26.22 -9.02 5.34
N GLU A 87 -26.02 -10.31 5.22
CA GLU A 87 -24.80 -10.89 4.62
C GLU A 87 -24.74 -10.45 3.17
N ILE A 88 -24.46 -9.16 2.96
CA ILE A 88 -24.05 -8.69 1.65
C ILE A 88 -22.66 -9.28 1.51
N SER A 89 -22.57 -10.34 0.72
CA SER A 89 -21.28 -10.86 0.28
C SER A 89 -20.45 -9.65 -0.13
N GLU A 90 -19.29 -9.43 0.53
CA GLU A 90 -18.34 -8.43 0.05
C GLU A 90 -18.22 -8.65 -1.45
N ALA A 91 -18.56 -7.64 -2.25
CA ALA A 91 -18.51 -7.78 -3.70
C ALA A 91 -17.13 -8.37 -4.02
N PHE A 92 -17.10 -9.41 -4.84
CA PHE A 92 -15.87 -10.16 -5.20
C PHE A 92 -14.73 -9.20 -5.54
N SER A 93 -15.04 -8.09 -6.23
CA SER A 93 -14.13 -7.00 -6.55
C SER A 93 -13.49 -6.35 -5.32
N HIS A 94 -14.24 -6.15 -4.23
CA HIS A 94 -13.72 -5.52 -3.01
C HIS A 94 -12.80 -6.48 -2.23
N ARG A 95 -13.15 -7.77 -2.20
CA ARG A 95 -12.31 -8.82 -1.61
C ARG A 95 -11.03 -9.00 -2.43
N LEU A 96 -11.15 -9.03 -3.76
CA LEU A 96 -10.01 -9.09 -4.67
C LEU A 96 -9.07 -7.88 -4.48
N ALA A 97 -9.61 -6.67 -4.43
CA ALA A 97 -8.82 -5.45 -4.19
C ALA A 97 -8.07 -5.51 -2.85
N LYS A 98 -8.71 -5.93 -1.76
CA LYS A 98 -8.04 -6.10 -0.46
C LYS A 98 -6.83 -7.02 -0.53
N TRP A 99 -6.95 -8.14 -1.24
CA TRP A 99 -5.86 -9.10 -1.41
C TRP A 99 -4.80 -8.59 -2.39
N LEU A 100 -5.22 -7.94 -3.47
CA LEU A 100 -4.30 -7.39 -4.47
C LEU A 100 -3.36 -6.35 -3.85
N PHE A 101 -3.88 -5.49 -2.99
CA PHE A 101 -3.09 -4.48 -2.27
C PHE A 101 -2.48 -4.99 -0.96
N LEU A 102 -2.71 -6.24 -0.57
CA LEU A 102 -2.33 -6.78 0.75
C LEU A 102 -2.69 -5.82 1.91
N SER A 103 -3.78 -5.08 1.77
CA SER A 103 -4.21 -4.06 2.73
C SER A 103 -4.27 -4.57 4.18
N PRO A 104 -4.74 -5.82 4.48
CA PRO A 104 -4.75 -6.33 5.85
C PRO A 104 -3.35 -6.53 6.44
N VAL A 105 -2.34 -6.77 5.60
CA VAL A 105 -0.94 -6.94 6.02
C VAL A 105 -0.34 -5.58 6.30
N PHE A 106 -0.47 -4.64 5.36
CA PHE A 106 0.04 -3.27 5.52
C PHE A 106 -0.63 -2.52 6.66
N ALA A 107 -1.92 -2.72 6.91
CA ALA A 107 -2.60 -2.12 8.06
C ALA A 107 -2.01 -2.53 9.41
N LYS A 108 -1.42 -3.73 9.50
CA LYS A 108 -0.76 -4.23 10.73
C LYS A 108 0.65 -3.68 10.93
N THR A 109 1.25 -3.03 9.93
CA THR A 109 2.61 -2.44 10.02
C THR A 109 2.68 -1.17 10.86
N VAL A 110 1.60 -0.77 11.53
CA VAL A 110 1.60 0.28 12.57
C VAL A 110 2.66 0.03 13.65
N LYS A 111 2.98 -1.25 13.91
CA LYS A 111 4.12 -1.66 14.74
C LYS A 111 5.22 -2.21 13.82
N PRO A 112 6.03 -1.34 13.20
CA PRO A 112 6.95 -1.74 12.14
C PRO A 112 7.99 -2.77 12.61
N LEU A 113 8.48 -2.66 13.84
CA LEU A 113 9.46 -3.60 14.41
C LEU A 113 9.02 -5.07 14.37
N ARG A 114 7.70 -5.32 14.42
CA ARG A 114 7.18 -6.70 14.36
C ARG A 114 7.31 -7.32 12.97
N PHE A 115 7.18 -6.52 11.93
CA PHE A 115 7.21 -6.96 10.53
C PHE A 115 8.55 -6.72 9.85
N LEU A 116 9.44 -5.96 10.49
CA LEU A 116 10.78 -5.66 9.97
C LEU A 116 11.59 -6.93 9.65
N PRO A 117 11.62 -7.99 10.52
CA PRO A 117 12.34 -9.21 10.18
C PRO A 117 11.80 -9.90 8.93
N VAL A 118 10.48 -9.89 8.72
CA VAL A 118 9.84 -10.45 7.53
C VAL A 118 10.22 -9.64 6.28
N SER A 119 10.23 -8.32 6.38
CA SER A 119 10.66 -7.45 5.28
C SER A 119 12.10 -7.68 4.88
N ILE A 120 13.01 -7.74 5.87
CA ILE A 120 14.43 -8.05 5.63
C ILE A 120 14.58 -9.46 5.03
N GLY A 121 13.84 -10.43 5.56
CA GLY A 121 13.84 -11.80 5.03
C GLY A 121 13.43 -11.87 3.58
N LEU A 122 12.39 -11.12 3.17
CA LEU A 122 11.95 -11.03 1.77
C LEU A 122 13.00 -10.38 0.87
N LEU A 123 13.65 -9.31 1.33
CA LEU A 123 14.72 -8.66 0.58
C LEU A 123 15.92 -9.59 0.37
N LEU A 124 16.32 -10.33 1.41
CA LEU A 124 17.40 -11.32 1.31
C LEU A 124 17.01 -12.48 0.40
N LEU A 125 15.77 -12.96 0.52
CA LEU A 125 15.24 -14.01 -0.36
C LEU A 125 15.27 -13.56 -1.82
N GLY A 126 14.83 -12.35 -2.14
CA GLY A 126 14.91 -11.80 -3.49
C GLY A 126 16.34 -11.65 -3.99
N ALA A 127 17.27 -11.18 -3.16
CA ALA A 127 18.68 -11.06 -3.51
C ALA A 127 19.32 -12.43 -3.82
N LEU A 128 19.08 -13.42 -2.98
CA LEU A 128 19.59 -14.79 -3.18
C LEU A 128 18.95 -15.42 -4.43
N GLY A 129 17.63 -15.30 -4.59
CA GLY A 129 16.93 -15.86 -5.74
C GLY A 129 17.43 -15.26 -7.05
N SER A 130 17.61 -13.95 -7.13
CA SER A 130 18.16 -13.25 -8.30
C SER A 130 19.56 -13.73 -8.64
N ALA A 131 20.42 -13.88 -7.63
CA ALA A 131 21.79 -14.37 -7.81
C ALA A 131 21.84 -15.83 -8.25
N TYR A 132 20.99 -16.69 -7.71
CA TYR A 132 20.86 -18.09 -8.10
C TYR A 132 20.34 -18.26 -9.53
N ALA A 133 19.32 -17.49 -9.89
CA ALA A 133 18.73 -17.51 -11.22
C ALA A 133 19.57 -16.77 -12.27
N LYS A 134 20.68 -16.12 -11.87
CA LYS A 134 21.54 -15.26 -12.71
C LYS A 134 20.73 -14.17 -13.43
N LEU A 135 19.73 -13.63 -12.75
CA LEU A 135 18.91 -12.53 -13.22
C LEU A 135 19.41 -11.23 -12.61
N ASP A 136 19.80 -10.28 -13.46
CA ASP A 136 20.24 -8.95 -13.04
C ASP A 136 19.03 -8.10 -12.66
N PRO A 137 18.85 -7.75 -11.36
CA PRO A 137 17.70 -7.00 -10.91
C PRO A 137 17.84 -5.52 -11.21
N ALA A 138 16.81 -4.93 -11.76
CA ALA A 138 16.73 -3.49 -12.02
C ALA A 138 15.40 -2.94 -11.49
N LEU A 139 15.22 -2.98 -10.18
CA LEU A 139 14.05 -2.60 -9.40
C LEU A 139 12.81 -3.45 -9.74
N PHE A 140 12.03 -3.02 -10.75
CA PHE A 140 10.84 -3.74 -11.21
C PHE A 140 11.16 -4.75 -12.33
N PHE A 141 12.36 -4.71 -12.90
CA PHE A 141 12.75 -5.45 -14.08
C PHE A 141 13.88 -6.44 -13.79
N TYR A 142 13.94 -7.48 -14.61
CA TYR A 142 15.01 -8.46 -14.56
C TYR A 142 15.57 -8.66 -15.97
N PHE A 143 16.91 -8.74 -16.05
CA PHE A 143 17.63 -8.95 -17.29
C PHE A 143 18.54 -10.16 -17.15
N GLN A 144 18.78 -10.83 -18.24
CA GLN A 144 19.73 -11.93 -18.29
C GLN A 144 21.13 -11.37 -18.63
N TYR A 145 22.02 -11.33 -17.64
CA TYR A 145 23.42 -10.95 -17.84
C TYR A 145 24.34 -11.98 -17.19
N PRO A 146 24.88 -12.93 -18.00
CA PRO A 146 25.69 -14.03 -17.49
C PRO A 146 27.06 -13.60 -16.92
N THR A 147 27.46 -12.33 -17.08
CA THR A 147 28.80 -11.82 -16.74
C THR A 147 28.94 -11.37 -15.28
N TYR A 148 27.83 -11.17 -14.55
CA TYR A 148 27.90 -10.73 -13.17
C TYR A 148 28.12 -11.88 -12.17
N SER A 149 28.95 -11.62 -11.15
CA SER A 149 29.14 -12.56 -10.05
C SER A 149 27.89 -12.70 -9.18
N PHE A 150 27.74 -13.81 -8.48
CA PHE A 150 26.67 -14.04 -7.52
C PHE A 150 26.53 -12.90 -6.51
N THR A 151 27.64 -12.46 -5.93
CA THR A 151 27.66 -11.35 -4.96
C THR A 151 27.24 -10.04 -5.57
N SER A 152 27.64 -9.73 -6.81
CA SER A 152 27.26 -8.50 -7.51
C SER A 152 25.75 -8.44 -7.74
N ILE A 153 25.13 -9.53 -8.19
CA ILE A 153 23.68 -9.59 -8.41
C ILE A 153 22.92 -9.41 -7.08
N ALA A 154 23.34 -10.12 -6.04
CA ALA A 154 22.70 -10.02 -4.72
C ALA A 154 22.79 -8.60 -4.13
N THR A 155 23.97 -7.97 -4.22
CA THR A 155 24.16 -6.60 -3.73
C THR A 155 23.34 -5.59 -4.55
N LEU A 156 23.29 -5.76 -5.88
CA LEU A 156 22.51 -4.88 -6.75
C LEU A 156 21.02 -4.94 -6.43
N TYR A 157 20.47 -6.11 -6.09
CA TYR A 157 19.08 -6.23 -5.66
C TYR A 157 18.80 -5.38 -4.41
N ILE A 158 19.67 -5.46 -3.41
CA ILE A 158 19.54 -4.69 -2.16
C ILE A 158 19.68 -3.19 -2.44
N PHE A 159 20.64 -2.79 -3.27
CA PHE A 159 20.83 -1.39 -3.65
C PHE A 159 19.62 -0.80 -4.38
N ASN A 160 18.98 -1.55 -5.25
CA ASN A 160 17.75 -1.12 -5.94
C ASN A 160 16.63 -0.81 -4.93
N TRP A 161 16.45 -1.63 -3.90
CA TRP A 161 15.42 -1.41 -2.88
C TRP A 161 15.77 -0.27 -1.93
N ILE A 162 17.04 -0.10 -1.58
CA ILE A 162 17.50 1.09 -0.84
C ILE A 162 17.26 2.34 -1.70
N GLY A 163 17.58 2.29 -2.98
CA GLY A 163 17.32 3.37 -3.92
C GLY A 163 15.84 3.74 -4.00
N LEU A 164 14.94 2.75 -4.05
CA LEU A 164 13.50 2.98 -4.02
C LEU A 164 13.04 3.63 -2.70
N PHE A 165 13.61 3.20 -1.58
CA PHE A 165 13.31 3.79 -0.28
C PHE A 165 13.74 5.26 -0.23
N LEU A 166 14.97 5.57 -0.64
CA LEU A 166 15.48 6.95 -0.67
C LEU A 166 14.68 7.82 -1.65
N PHE A 167 14.33 7.28 -2.81
CA PHE A 167 13.45 7.94 -3.77
C PHE A 167 12.09 8.25 -3.15
N ALA A 168 11.48 7.29 -2.45
CA ALA A 168 10.20 7.47 -1.78
C ALA A 168 10.25 8.57 -0.71
N GLU A 169 11.31 8.59 0.12
CA GLU A 169 11.54 9.64 1.10
C GLU A 169 11.64 11.02 0.44
N PHE A 170 12.48 11.13 -0.57
CA PHE A 170 12.70 12.38 -1.30
C PHE A 170 11.42 12.90 -1.97
N PHE A 171 10.73 12.05 -2.74
CA PHE A 171 9.55 12.47 -3.49
C PHE A 171 8.33 12.74 -2.61
N THR A 172 8.12 11.98 -1.54
CA THR A 172 7.05 12.26 -0.60
C THR A 172 7.29 13.55 0.18
N TYR A 173 8.55 13.88 0.47
CA TYR A 173 8.91 15.17 1.02
C TYR A 173 8.72 16.31 0.00
N LEU A 174 9.25 16.15 -1.21
CA LEU A 174 9.19 17.17 -2.26
C LEU A 174 7.74 17.53 -2.65
N LEU A 175 6.93 16.54 -2.92
CA LEU A 175 5.57 16.75 -3.44
C LEU A 175 4.54 17.03 -2.34
N TYR A 176 4.69 16.41 -1.18
CA TYR A 176 3.63 16.40 -0.16
C TYR A 176 4.09 16.92 1.21
N ARG A 177 5.36 17.30 1.34
CA ARG A 177 5.95 17.79 2.61
C ARG A 177 5.72 16.82 3.78
N ARG A 178 5.71 15.51 3.50
CA ARG A 178 5.54 14.46 4.51
C ARG A 178 6.90 13.99 5.00
N VAL A 179 7.10 14.08 6.33
CA VAL A 179 8.31 13.65 7.04
C VAL A 179 7.94 12.66 8.13
N GLY A 180 8.84 11.75 8.45
CA GLY A 180 8.65 10.74 9.50
C GLY A 180 8.03 9.44 9.00
N ASN A 181 7.83 8.50 9.91
CA ASN A 181 7.40 7.13 9.64
C ASN A 181 8.36 6.32 8.76
N ASP A 182 9.66 6.64 8.76
CA ASP A 182 10.67 6.10 7.85
C ASP A 182 10.82 4.59 8.03
N LEU A 183 10.85 4.12 9.29
CA LEU A 183 10.90 2.68 9.58
C LEU A 183 9.64 1.95 9.10
N GLN A 184 8.48 2.58 9.19
CA GLN A 184 7.24 2.01 8.69
C GLN A 184 7.25 1.92 7.16
N LEU A 185 7.73 2.97 6.47
CA LEU A 185 7.90 2.96 5.02
C LEU A 185 8.87 1.86 4.59
N PHE A 186 10.05 1.77 5.22
CA PHE A 186 11.02 0.72 4.92
C PHE A 186 10.42 -0.68 5.07
N THR A 187 9.71 -0.92 6.17
CA THR A 187 9.03 -2.19 6.43
C THR A 187 7.96 -2.49 5.36
N CYS A 188 7.15 -1.50 5.00
CA CYS A 188 6.13 -1.67 3.96
C CYS A 188 6.77 -1.95 2.59
N LEU A 189 7.83 -1.23 2.21
CA LEU A 189 8.54 -1.48 0.95
C LEU A 189 9.15 -2.87 0.89
N GLY A 190 9.77 -3.34 1.99
CA GLY A 190 10.29 -4.70 2.05
C GLY A 190 9.20 -5.77 1.89
N LEU A 191 8.00 -5.55 2.44
CA LEU A 191 6.84 -6.43 2.19
C LEU A 191 6.33 -6.32 0.74
N ALA A 192 6.38 -5.13 0.14
CA ALA A 192 6.00 -4.92 -1.26
C ALA A 192 6.95 -5.60 -2.26
N ALA A 193 8.17 -5.96 -1.82
CA ALA A 193 9.12 -6.71 -2.62
C ALA A 193 8.69 -8.17 -2.90
N PHE A 194 7.64 -8.66 -2.24
CA PHE A 194 7.20 -10.06 -2.34
C PHE A 194 7.08 -10.60 -3.77
N PRO A 195 6.41 -9.95 -4.75
CA PRO A 195 6.29 -10.49 -6.09
C PRO A 195 7.64 -10.56 -6.82
N THR A 196 8.46 -9.53 -6.69
CA THR A 196 9.80 -9.50 -7.31
C THR A 196 10.76 -10.47 -6.64
N ALA A 197 10.64 -10.69 -5.31
CA ALA A 197 11.45 -11.65 -4.59
C ALA A 197 11.15 -13.11 -4.97
N ILE A 198 9.92 -13.42 -5.32
CA ILE A 198 9.51 -14.80 -5.70
C ILE A 198 9.82 -15.08 -7.18
N PHE A 199 9.77 -14.09 -8.04
CA PHE A 199 9.94 -14.29 -9.50
C PHE A 199 11.19 -15.09 -9.89
N PRO A 200 12.40 -14.84 -9.35
CA PRO A 200 13.59 -15.60 -9.72
C PRO A 200 13.46 -17.10 -9.46
N TYR A 201 12.77 -17.50 -8.40
CA TYR A 201 12.51 -18.90 -8.10
C TYR A 201 11.52 -19.52 -9.09
N ILE A 202 10.48 -18.79 -9.46
CA ILE A 202 9.54 -19.22 -10.49
C ILE A 202 10.26 -19.42 -11.83
N TYR A 203 11.13 -18.49 -12.17
CA TYR A 203 11.93 -18.51 -13.41
C TYR A 203 12.79 -19.78 -13.56
N LEU A 204 13.33 -20.33 -12.46
CA LEU A 204 14.15 -21.54 -12.47
C LEU A 204 13.37 -22.81 -12.90
N PHE A 205 12.06 -22.83 -12.74
CA PHE A 205 11.23 -24.02 -12.97
C PHE A 205 10.32 -23.93 -14.20
N ILE A 206 10.21 -22.76 -14.82
CA ILE A 206 9.27 -22.51 -15.91
C ILE A 206 10.02 -22.14 -17.19
N PRO A 207 9.53 -22.61 -18.37
CA PRO A 207 10.11 -22.21 -19.66
C PRO A 207 10.11 -20.68 -19.83
N GLU A 208 11.15 -20.17 -20.48
CA GLU A 208 11.38 -18.74 -20.67
C GLU A 208 10.18 -18.02 -21.31
N ALA A 209 9.57 -18.66 -22.34
CA ALA A 209 8.40 -18.12 -23.02
C ALA A 209 7.20 -17.87 -22.09
N ILE A 210 7.02 -18.71 -21.06
CA ILE A 210 5.94 -18.55 -20.07
C ILE A 210 6.35 -17.57 -18.98
N SER A 211 7.63 -17.57 -18.59
CA SER A 211 8.15 -16.73 -17.52
C SER A 211 7.98 -15.24 -17.81
N GLN A 212 8.03 -14.82 -19.07
CA GLN A 212 7.82 -13.43 -19.49
C GLN A 212 6.40 -12.93 -19.17
N TYR A 213 5.38 -13.76 -19.38
CA TYR A 213 3.99 -13.39 -19.04
C TYR A 213 3.77 -13.33 -17.52
N ILE A 214 4.33 -14.28 -16.79
CA ILE A 214 4.26 -14.29 -15.32
C ILE A 214 4.96 -13.06 -14.76
N TRP A 215 6.15 -12.74 -15.27
CA TRP A 215 6.88 -11.55 -14.86
C TRP A 215 6.06 -10.28 -15.07
N PHE A 216 5.41 -10.11 -16.23
CA PHE A 216 4.59 -8.95 -16.52
C PHE A 216 3.46 -8.78 -15.49
N ILE A 217 2.77 -9.88 -15.15
CA ILE A 217 1.72 -9.87 -14.11
C ILE A 217 2.30 -9.48 -12.73
N LEU A 218 3.48 -10.01 -12.38
CA LEU A 218 4.13 -9.72 -11.11
C LEU A 218 4.64 -8.28 -11.02
N VAL A 219 5.07 -7.68 -12.13
CA VAL A 219 5.44 -6.25 -12.20
C VAL A 219 4.24 -5.37 -11.89
N ILE A 220 3.09 -5.64 -12.51
CA ILE A 220 1.85 -4.90 -12.22
C ILE A 220 1.47 -5.04 -10.75
N TRP A 221 1.52 -6.26 -10.23
CA TRP A 221 1.21 -6.51 -8.82
C TRP A 221 2.21 -5.83 -7.88
N SER A 222 3.51 -5.85 -8.19
CA SER A 222 4.54 -5.14 -7.44
C SER A 222 4.29 -3.64 -7.38
N LEU A 223 3.87 -3.02 -8.51
CA LEU A 223 3.53 -1.61 -8.56
C LEU A 223 2.36 -1.25 -7.66
N LEU A 224 1.33 -2.10 -7.61
CA LEU A 224 0.19 -1.93 -6.71
C LEU A 224 0.62 -2.04 -5.24
N LEU A 225 1.50 -3.01 -4.91
CA LEU A 225 2.02 -3.17 -3.56
C LEU A 225 2.92 -2.01 -3.13
N VAL A 226 3.75 -1.49 -4.03
CA VAL A 226 4.58 -0.30 -3.77
C VAL A 226 3.70 0.92 -3.55
N SER A 227 2.61 1.08 -4.31
CA SER A 227 1.63 2.15 -4.06
C SER A 227 0.96 2.02 -2.69
N ALA A 228 0.59 0.79 -2.30
CA ALA A 228 0.07 0.52 -0.95
C ALA A 228 1.15 0.80 0.13
N ALA A 229 2.41 0.41 -0.11
CA ALA A 229 3.51 0.69 0.81
C ALA A 229 3.71 2.19 1.06
N PHE A 230 3.62 3.03 0.03
CA PHE A 230 3.68 4.49 0.19
C PHE A 230 2.46 5.03 0.95
N CYS A 231 1.26 4.53 0.63
CA CYS A 231 0.04 4.92 1.32
C CYS A 231 0.12 4.61 2.83
N PHE A 232 0.42 3.36 3.18
CA PHE A 232 0.45 2.92 4.58
C PHE A 232 1.74 3.35 5.30
N GLY A 233 2.88 3.40 4.61
CA GLY A 233 4.18 3.76 5.16
C GLY A 233 4.30 5.25 5.49
N LYS A 234 3.91 6.12 4.56
CA LYS A 234 3.97 7.60 4.74
C LYS A 234 2.64 8.23 5.14
N GLY A 235 1.55 7.47 5.15
CA GLY A 235 0.23 8.01 5.48
C GLY A 235 -0.25 9.05 4.48
N ILE A 236 0.04 8.86 3.21
CA ILE A 236 -0.48 9.66 2.10
C ILE A 236 -1.70 8.98 1.48
N ARG A 237 -2.54 9.75 0.79
CA ARG A 237 -3.69 9.20 0.09
C ARG A 237 -3.24 8.27 -1.04
N LEU A 238 -4.05 7.27 -1.35
CA LEU A 238 -3.73 6.25 -2.35
C LEU A 238 -3.49 6.85 -3.75
N ASP A 239 -4.28 7.86 -4.14
CA ASP A 239 -4.11 8.58 -5.40
C ASP A 239 -2.69 9.20 -5.52
N LYS A 240 -2.22 9.81 -4.44
CA LYS A 240 -0.87 10.39 -4.36
C LYS A 240 0.22 9.32 -4.31
N ALA A 241 -0.03 8.23 -3.60
CA ALA A 241 0.89 7.09 -3.54
C ALA A 241 1.08 6.44 -4.92
N ILE A 242 0.01 6.31 -5.70
CA ILE A 242 0.06 5.83 -7.09
C ILE A 242 0.92 6.75 -7.95
N VAL A 243 0.79 8.07 -7.83
CA VAL A 243 1.62 9.02 -8.58
C VAL A 243 3.10 8.82 -8.28
N VAL A 244 3.48 8.68 -6.99
CA VAL A 244 4.88 8.45 -6.61
C VAL A 244 5.39 7.12 -7.14
N SER A 245 4.62 6.04 -7.06
CA SER A 245 5.03 4.72 -7.54
C SER A 245 5.16 4.66 -9.06
N LEU A 246 4.25 5.29 -9.80
CA LEU A 246 4.36 5.42 -11.26
C LEU A 246 5.58 6.26 -11.65
N THR A 247 5.84 7.36 -10.93
CA THR A 247 7.04 8.17 -11.17
C THR A 247 8.31 7.35 -10.96
N ALA A 248 8.37 6.52 -9.89
CA ALA A 248 9.49 5.61 -9.65
C ALA A 248 9.67 4.62 -10.80
N MET A 249 8.58 4.02 -11.29
CA MET A 249 8.61 3.08 -12.41
C MET A 249 9.08 3.76 -13.71
N TYR A 250 8.54 4.92 -14.05
CA TYR A 250 8.93 5.63 -15.26
C TYR A 250 10.39 6.12 -15.22
N LEU A 251 10.86 6.60 -14.07
CA LEU A 251 12.28 6.93 -13.91
C LEU A 251 13.18 5.70 -14.01
N ASN A 252 12.76 4.57 -13.47
CA ASN A 252 13.49 3.32 -13.62
C ASN A 252 13.58 2.91 -15.10
N ILE A 253 12.46 2.97 -15.85
CA ILE A 253 12.44 2.69 -17.30
C ILE A 253 13.36 3.66 -18.05
N ALA A 254 13.28 4.96 -17.76
CA ALA A 254 14.12 5.96 -18.41
C ALA A 254 15.61 5.72 -18.16
N LEU A 255 16.00 5.39 -16.92
CA LEU A 255 17.38 5.04 -16.57
C LEU A 255 17.85 3.80 -17.31
N LEU A 256 17.02 2.76 -17.40
CA LEU A 256 17.34 1.52 -18.11
C LEU A 256 17.48 1.75 -19.61
N PHE A 257 16.66 2.62 -20.19
CA PHE A 257 16.78 3.02 -21.59
C PHE A 257 18.10 3.78 -21.83
N MET A 258 18.44 4.74 -20.96
CA MET A 258 19.70 5.48 -21.04
C MET A 258 20.96 4.59 -20.89
N LEU A 259 20.83 3.50 -20.11
CA LEU A 259 21.89 2.50 -19.94
C LEU A 259 21.93 1.45 -21.06
N GLY A 260 21.08 1.57 -22.08
CA GLY A 260 21.01 0.61 -23.20
C GLY A 260 20.54 -0.79 -22.80
N ARG A 261 19.74 -0.91 -21.73
CA ARG A 261 19.28 -2.20 -21.23
C ARG A 261 18.05 -2.76 -21.96
N PHE A 262 17.37 -1.95 -22.74
CA PHE A 262 16.20 -2.31 -23.58
C PHE A 262 16.53 -2.39 -25.08
N THR A 263 17.79 -2.31 -25.46
CA THR A 263 18.26 -2.47 -26.85
C THR A 263 18.77 -3.87 -27.11
#